data_a76224cb9dd0166819ec5314d0e48bdd
#
_entry.id   a76224cb9dd0166819ec5314d0e48bdd
#
_cell.length_a   1.000
_cell.length_b   1.000
_cell.length_c   1.000
_cell.angle_alpha   90.00
_cell.angle_beta   90.00
_cell.angle_gamma   90.00
#
_symmetry.space_group_name_H-M   'P 1'
#
loop_
_entity.id
_entity.type
_entity.pdbx_description
1 polymer ?
#
loop_
_entity_poly.entity_id
_entity_poly.type
_entity_poly.pdbx_seq_one_letter_code
_entity_poly.pdbx_strand_id
1 'polypeptide(L)'
;MRHFVFVILCSCFLAACSTPMAPQDISTASARWASLVKQDANLYRIDDKLYRSEQPVAEDGELIEQLGIRSVINLRFFDRNDNETHLKGRNLMLLNRPLLTWKIKPKDVAQTLFLIEKQQKYGPVLVHCYHGADRTGLISGMY
;
A
#
# COMPACT_ATOMS: atom_id res chain seq x y z
N MET A 1 54.40 -34.57 55.24
CA MET A 1 54.09 -33.22 54.68
C MET A 1 53.11 -33.39 53.57
N ARG A 2 51.84 -33.05 53.77
CA ARG A 2 50.74 -33.23 52.80
C ARG A 2 50.38 -31.84 52.25
N HIS A 3 50.66 -31.62 50.95
CA HIS A 3 50.31 -30.38 50.28
C HIS A 3 48.82 -30.46 49.85
N PHE A 4 47.98 -29.58 50.42
CA PHE A 4 46.59 -29.34 49.97
C PHE A 4 46.62 -28.34 48.82
N VAL A 5 46.22 -28.81 47.63
CA VAL A 5 45.99 -27.94 46.48
C VAL A 5 44.55 -27.42 46.54
N PHE A 6 44.38 -26.12 46.77
CA PHE A 6 43.09 -25.46 46.70
C PHE A 6 42.75 -25.13 45.24
N VAL A 7 41.80 -25.81 44.65
CA VAL A 7 41.24 -25.48 43.36
C VAL A 7 40.12 -24.44 43.55
N ILE A 8 40.40 -23.21 43.15
CA ILE A 8 39.37 -22.11 43.13
C ILE A 8 38.60 -22.28 41.83
N LEU A 9 37.31 -22.71 41.93
CA LEU A 9 36.34 -22.68 40.84
C LEU A 9 35.83 -21.26 40.70
N CYS A 10 36.28 -20.59 39.67
CA CYS A 10 35.74 -19.25 39.26
C CYS A 10 34.47 -19.47 38.46
N SER A 11 33.31 -19.30 39.13
CA SER A 11 31.98 -19.35 38.52
C SER A 11 31.71 -18.01 37.82
N CYS A 12 31.92 -17.95 36.51
CA CYS A 12 31.47 -16.80 35.68
C CYS A 12 29.95 -16.83 35.55
N PHE A 13 29.26 -16.03 36.33
CA PHE A 13 27.86 -15.70 36.10
C PHE A 13 27.73 -14.79 34.86
N LEU A 14 27.31 -15.39 33.76
CA LEU A 14 26.82 -14.62 32.61
C LEU A 14 25.46 -14.01 32.96
N ALA A 15 25.46 -12.79 33.41
CA ALA A 15 24.22 -12.00 33.54
C ALA A 15 23.74 -11.66 32.12
N ALA A 16 22.77 -12.43 31.62
CA ALA A 16 22.02 -12.06 30.40
C ALA A 16 21.20 -10.82 30.72
N CYS A 17 21.65 -9.64 30.30
CA CYS A 17 20.85 -8.41 30.28
C CYS A 17 19.74 -8.59 29.27
N SER A 18 18.57 -9.10 29.71
CA SER A 18 17.33 -8.97 28.97
C SER A 18 16.89 -7.50 29.09
N THR A 19 17.19 -6.68 28.09
CA THR A 19 16.57 -5.36 27.98
C THR A 19 15.08 -5.58 27.76
N PRO A 20 14.20 -5.07 28.61
CA PRO A 20 12.77 -5.13 28.34
C PRO A 20 12.50 -4.35 27.07
N MET A 21 11.95 -5.02 26.05
CA MET A 21 11.46 -4.37 24.84
C MET A 21 10.36 -3.40 25.27
N ALA A 22 10.58 -2.11 25.05
CA ALA A 22 9.57 -1.10 25.33
C ALA A 22 8.28 -1.47 24.61
N PRO A 23 7.09 -1.27 25.22
CA PRO A 23 5.83 -1.49 24.53
C PRO A 23 5.81 -0.66 23.27
N GLN A 24 5.74 -1.31 22.11
CA GLN A 24 5.54 -0.59 20.84
C GLN A 24 4.14 0.01 20.92
N ASP A 25 4.08 1.33 20.82
CA ASP A 25 2.82 2.06 20.81
C ASP A 25 2.04 1.64 19.55
N ILE A 26 0.99 0.87 19.74
CA ILE A 26 0.11 0.34 18.66
C ILE A 26 -0.50 1.50 17.87
N SER A 27 -0.65 2.68 18.47
CA SER A 27 -1.17 3.88 17.81
C SER A 27 -0.25 4.41 16.70
N THR A 28 1.09 4.29 16.88
CA THR A 28 2.07 4.70 15.86
C THR A 28 2.26 3.64 14.76
N ALA A 29 2.00 2.37 15.06
CA ALA A 29 2.03 1.30 14.05
C ALA A 29 0.86 1.42 13.06
N SER A 30 -0.32 1.82 13.52
CA SER A 30 -1.50 2.02 12.66
C SER A 30 -1.32 3.15 11.62
N ALA A 31 -0.49 4.16 11.91
CA ALA A 31 -0.19 5.24 10.98
C ALA A 31 0.72 4.85 9.79
N ARG A 32 1.33 3.65 9.82
CA ARG A 32 2.22 3.15 8.75
C ARG A 32 1.53 2.29 7.72
N TRP A 33 0.28 1.90 7.96
CA TRP A 33 -0.45 0.99 7.10
C TRP A 33 -1.61 1.70 6.43
N ALA A 34 -1.98 1.21 5.25
CA ALA A 34 -3.15 1.68 4.53
C ALA A 34 -4.40 1.62 5.41
N SER A 35 -5.18 2.69 5.43
CA SER A 35 -6.43 2.78 6.19
C SER A 35 -7.60 2.33 5.34
N LEU A 36 -8.43 1.41 5.86
CA LEU A 36 -9.64 0.97 5.20
C LEU A 36 -10.65 2.14 5.10
N VAL A 37 -11.17 2.38 3.89
CA VAL A 37 -12.21 3.38 3.61
C VAL A 37 -13.56 2.71 3.34
N LYS A 38 -13.58 1.69 2.47
CA LYS A 38 -14.80 0.96 2.10
C LYS A 38 -14.45 -0.51 1.86
N GLN A 39 -15.03 -1.42 2.66
CA GLN A 39 -14.71 -2.85 2.66
C GLN A 39 -15.10 -3.54 1.34
N ASP A 40 -16.31 -3.33 0.89
CA ASP A 40 -16.92 -3.96 -0.29
C ASP A 40 -16.37 -3.44 -1.63
N ALA A 41 -15.61 -2.34 -1.62
CA ALA A 41 -14.86 -1.84 -2.77
C ALA A 41 -13.36 -2.11 -2.66
N ASN A 42 -12.90 -2.85 -1.62
CA ASN A 42 -11.48 -3.02 -1.32
C ASN A 42 -10.71 -1.69 -1.39
N LEU A 43 -11.40 -0.60 -0.94
CA LEU A 43 -10.89 0.77 -1.04
C LEU A 43 -10.11 1.13 0.22
N TYR A 44 -8.84 1.44 0.03
CA TYR A 44 -7.91 1.87 1.07
C TYR A 44 -7.27 3.21 0.73
N ARG A 45 -7.02 4.00 1.75
CA ARG A 45 -6.14 5.17 1.69
C ARG A 45 -4.73 4.74 2.05
N ILE A 46 -3.78 4.92 1.15
CA ILE A 46 -2.36 4.66 1.39
C ILE A 46 -1.76 5.84 2.16
N ASP A 47 -1.98 7.06 1.63
CA ASP A 47 -1.63 8.33 2.24
C ASP A 47 -2.60 9.44 1.78
N ASP A 48 -2.23 10.71 1.96
CA ASP A 48 -3.07 11.85 1.60
C ASP A 48 -3.24 12.04 0.08
N LYS A 49 -2.40 11.37 -0.73
CA LYS A 49 -2.34 11.55 -2.18
C LYS A 49 -2.63 10.28 -2.98
N LEU A 50 -2.64 9.11 -2.34
CA LEU A 50 -2.84 7.83 -3.02
C LEU A 50 -3.90 6.98 -2.32
N TYR A 51 -4.84 6.51 -3.12
CA TYR A 51 -5.84 5.50 -2.78
C TYR A 51 -5.69 4.28 -3.68
N ARG A 52 -6.13 3.13 -3.20
CA ARG A 52 -6.19 1.88 -3.97
C ARG A 52 -7.55 1.21 -3.81
N SER A 53 -8.05 0.55 -4.86
CA SER A 53 -9.31 -0.21 -4.78
C SER A 53 -9.34 -1.40 -5.75
N GLU A 54 -10.42 -2.15 -5.71
CA GLU A 54 -10.87 -2.97 -6.84
C GLU A 54 -11.48 -2.06 -7.93
N GLN A 55 -12.02 -2.66 -9.00
CA GLN A 55 -12.69 -1.93 -10.06
C GLN A 55 -13.86 -1.10 -9.49
N PRO A 56 -13.82 0.24 -9.54
CA PRO A 56 -14.94 1.05 -9.08
C PRO A 56 -16.20 0.82 -9.91
N VAL A 57 -17.33 0.84 -9.25
CA VAL A 57 -18.66 0.83 -9.85
C VAL A 57 -19.30 2.22 -9.74
N ALA A 58 -20.47 2.42 -10.37
CA ALA A 58 -21.13 3.72 -10.40
C ALA A 58 -21.47 4.27 -9.00
N GLU A 59 -21.80 3.37 -8.08
CA GLU A 59 -22.14 3.66 -6.67
C GLU A 59 -20.94 4.18 -5.87
N ASP A 60 -19.70 3.85 -6.28
CA ASP A 60 -18.49 4.34 -5.63
C ASP A 60 -18.15 5.79 -6.01
N GLY A 61 -18.71 6.26 -7.11
CA GLY A 61 -18.32 7.51 -7.72
C GLY A 61 -18.50 8.73 -6.81
N GLU A 62 -19.60 8.79 -6.03
CA GLU A 62 -19.82 9.88 -5.08
C GLU A 62 -18.77 9.88 -3.96
N LEU A 63 -18.45 8.70 -3.39
CA LEU A 63 -17.44 8.56 -2.37
C LEU A 63 -16.05 8.97 -2.91
N ILE A 64 -15.71 8.56 -4.14
CA ILE A 64 -14.45 8.93 -4.79
C ILE A 64 -14.30 10.46 -4.89
N GLU A 65 -15.37 11.17 -5.26
CA GLU A 65 -15.36 12.64 -5.31
C GLU A 65 -15.31 13.28 -3.92
N GLN A 66 -16.00 12.73 -2.92
CA GLN A 66 -15.97 13.20 -1.52
C GLN A 66 -14.58 13.05 -0.88
N LEU A 67 -13.81 12.02 -1.27
CA LEU A 67 -12.42 11.83 -0.86
C LEU A 67 -11.44 12.81 -1.54
N GLY A 68 -11.95 13.69 -2.41
CA GLY A 68 -11.14 14.67 -3.14
C GLY A 68 -10.30 14.06 -4.27
N ILE A 69 -10.51 12.80 -4.63
CA ILE A 69 -9.78 12.13 -5.71
C ILE A 69 -10.05 12.86 -7.02
N ARG A 70 -8.99 13.09 -7.81
CA ARG A 70 -9.05 13.81 -9.09
C ARG A 70 -8.70 12.95 -10.29
N SER A 71 -7.98 11.86 -10.06
CA SER A 71 -7.57 10.94 -11.13
C SER A 71 -7.82 9.50 -10.74
N VAL A 72 -8.34 8.71 -11.67
CA VAL A 72 -8.54 7.26 -11.51
C VAL A 72 -7.71 6.54 -12.57
N ILE A 73 -6.74 5.74 -12.14
CA ILE A 73 -5.83 5.00 -13.01
C ILE A 73 -6.22 3.52 -13.03
N ASN A 74 -6.70 3.06 -14.16
CA ASN A 74 -7.04 1.66 -14.41
C ASN A 74 -5.79 0.88 -14.85
N LEU A 75 -5.41 -0.14 -14.07
CA LEU A 75 -4.29 -1.04 -14.36
C LEU A 75 -4.71 -2.30 -15.13
N ARG A 76 -5.99 -2.47 -15.45
CA ARG A 76 -6.49 -3.66 -16.16
C ARG A 76 -5.95 -3.67 -17.60
N PHE A 77 -5.46 -4.81 -18.01
CA PHE A 77 -4.97 -4.98 -19.39
C PHE A 77 -6.12 -5.12 -20.38
N PHE A 78 -7.15 -5.86 -19.99
CA PHE A 78 -8.45 -5.94 -20.68
C PHE A 78 -9.43 -4.94 -20.02
N ASP A 79 -10.61 -4.76 -20.55
CA ASP A 79 -11.71 -3.95 -19.98
C ASP A 79 -11.26 -2.51 -19.62
N ARG A 80 -10.67 -1.83 -20.58
CA ARG A 80 -10.10 -0.49 -20.37
C ARG A 80 -11.17 0.60 -20.30
N ASN A 81 -12.37 0.31 -20.75
CA ASN A 81 -13.49 1.26 -20.83
C ASN A 81 -14.39 1.23 -19.59
N ASP A 82 -14.15 0.35 -18.61
CA ASP A 82 -15.02 0.21 -17.45
C ASP A 82 -15.09 1.50 -16.62
N ASN A 83 -14.00 2.26 -16.50
CA ASN A 83 -14.03 3.56 -15.83
C ASN A 83 -14.96 4.55 -16.55
N GLU A 84 -14.92 4.60 -17.88
CA GLU A 84 -15.83 5.43 -18.66
C GLU A 84 -17.28 4.98 -18.49
N THR A 85 -17.52 3.68 -18.38
CA THR A 85 -18.86 3.13 -18.18
C THR A 85 -19.43 3.51 -16.81
N HIS A 86 -18.62 3.43 -15.74
CA HIS A 86 -19.09 3.59 -14.37
C HIS A 86 -18.93 5.01 -13.82
N LEU A 87 -17.93 5.76 -14.28
CA LEU A 87 -17.55 7.05 -13.68
C LEU A 87 -17.68 8.25 -14.65
N LYS A 88 -18.23 8.02 -15.86
CA LYS A 88 -18.45 9.09 -16.84
C LYS A 88 -19.33 10.21 -16.27
N GLY A 89 -18.99 11.44 -16.62
CA GLY A 89 -19.75 12.64 -16.22
C GLY A 89 -19.37 13.17 -14.83
N ARG A 90 -18.45 12.51 -14.13
CA ARG A 90 -17.89 13.01 -12.87
C ARG A 90 -16.68 13.90 -13.14
N ASN A 91 -16.32 14.73 -12.16
CA ASN A 91 -15.13 15.62 -12.28
C ASN A 91 -13.84 14.82 -11.97
N LEU A 92 -13.59 13.78 -12.77
CA LEU A 92 -12.48 12.84 -12.62
C LEU A 92 -11.70 12.72 -13.94
N MET A 93 -10.37 12.70 -13.87
CA MET A 93 -9.53 12.25 -14.98
C MET A 93 -9.47 10.73 -14.99
N LEU A 94 -10.02 10.10 -16.01
CA LEU A 94 -10.02 8.65 -16.18
C LEU A 94 -8.84 8.25 -17.09
N LEU A 95 -7.92 7.47 -16.53
CA LEU A 95 -6.66 7.12 -17.18
C LEU A 95 -6.47 5.61 -17.23
N ASN A 96 -5.87 5.13 -18.32
CA ASN A 96 -5.50 3.73 -18.47
C ASN A 96 -3.98 3.56 -18.47
N ARG A 97 -3.47 2.68 -17.59
CA ARG A 97 -2.09 2.23 -17.57
C ARG A 97 -2.06 0.69 -17.49
N PRO A 98 -2.39 0.00 -18.60
CA PRO A 98 -2.63 -1.44 -18.57
C PRO A 98 -1.36 -2.22 -18.26
N LEU A 99 -1.45 -3.11 -17.27
CA LEU A 99 -0.42 -4.05 -16.85
C LEU A 99 -0.90 -5.48 -17.06
N LEU A 100 -0.10 -6.28 -17.76
CA LEU A 100 -0.37 -7.71 -17.94
C LEU A 100 0.24 -8.47 -16.76
N THR A 101 -0.58 -9.01 -15.85
CA THR A 101 -0.20 -9.52 -14.52
C THR A 101 1.03 -10.43 -14.54
N TRP A 102 1.13 -11.33 -15.51
CA TRP A 102 2.24 -12.30 -15.62
C TRP A 102 3.44 -11.80 -16.46
N LYS A 103 3.44 -10.53 -16.87
CA LYS A 103 4.51 -9.96 -17.70
C LYS A 103 4.86 -8.51 -17.33
N ILE A 104 4.69 -8.16 -16.06
CA ILE A 104 5.04 -6.82 -15.56
C ILE A 104 6.56 -6.71 -15.46
N LYS A 105 7.14 -5.69 -16.08
CA LYS A 105 8.57 -5.38 -16.04
C LYS A 105 8.85 -4.22 -15.10
N PRO A 106 10.07 -4.06 -14.55
CA PRO A 106 10.43 -2.89 -13.74
C PRO A 106 10.13 -1.55 -14.42
N LYS A 107 10.29 -1.47 -15.74
CA LYS A 107 9.94 -0.29 -16.52
C LYS A 107 8.44 0.04 -16.45
N ASP A 108 7.57 -0.96 -16.43
CA ASP A 108 6.11 -0.76 -16.34
C ASP A 108 5.73 -0.20 -14.97
N VAL A 109 6.37 -0.69 -13.91
CA VAL A 109 6.21 -0.18 -12.55
C VAL A 109 6.67 1.27 -12.48
N ALA A 110 7.89 1.58 -12.92
CA ALA A 110 8.44 2.93 -12.91
C ALA A 110 7.56 3.92 -13.69
N GLN A 111 7.07 3.55 -14.86
CA GLN A 111 6.16 4.38 -15.65
C GLN A 111 4.80 4.59 -14.97
N THR A 112 4.31 3.61 -14.23
CA THR A 112 3.07 3.73 -13.48
C THR A 112 3.23 4.67 -12.28
N LEU A 113 4.33 4.53 -11.53
CA LEU A 113 4.67 5.44 -10.41
C LEU A 113 4.85 6.88 -10.90
N PHE A 114 5.55 7.07 -12.01
CA PHE A 114 5.69 8.40 -12.63
C PHE A 114 4.35 9.01 -13.05
N LEU A 115 3.42 8.19 -13.58
CA LEU A 115 2.07 8.65 -13.90
C LEU A 115 1.31 9.06 -12.64
N ILE A 116 1.39 8.29 -11.56
CA ILE A 116 0.78 8.62 -10.27
C ILE A 116 1.31 9.96 -9.77
N GLU A 117 2.64 10.13 -9.68
CA GLU A 117 3.27 11.39 -9.25
C GLU A 117 2.83 12.58 -10.10
N LYS A 118 2.76 12.39 -11.43
CA LYS A 118 2.29 13.43 -12.34
C LYS A 118 0.84 13.84 -12.04
N GLN A 119 -0.04 12.88 -11.77
CA GLN A 119 -1.44 13.15 -11.49
C GLN A 119 -1.67 13.76 -10.09
N GLN A 120 -0.84 13.45 -9.13
CA GLN A 120 -0.91 14.02 -7.78
C GLN A 120 -0.72 15.54 -7.72
N LYS A 121 -0.26 16.15 -8.80
CA LYS A 121 -0.23 17.63 -8.95
C LYS A 121 -1.64 18.24 -9.07
N TYR A 122 -2.62 17.46 -9.44
CA TYR A 122 -4.01 17.89 -9.61
C TYR A 122 -4.90 17.48 -8.43
N GLY A 123 -4.43 16.60 -7.56
CA GLY A 123 -5.11 16.08 -6.38
C GLY A 123 -4.85 14.60 -6.15
N PRO A 124 -5.49 14.00 -5.14
CA PRO A 124 -5.33 12.60 -4.84
C PRO A 124 -5.68 11.69 -6.03
N VAL A 125 -4.99 10.54 -6.11
CA VAL A 125 -5.10 9.56 -7.19
C VAL A 125 -5.68 8.26 -6.64
N LEU A 126 -6.61 7.64 -7.35
CA LEU A 126 -7.06 6.27 -7.13
C LEU A 126 -6.41 5.36 -8.17
N VAL A 127 -5.75 4.31 -7.71
CA VAL A 127 -5.21 3.23 -8.57
C VAL A 127 -6.00 1.97 -8.34
N HIS A 128 -6.46 1.32 -9.40
CA HIS A 128 -7.23 0.09 -9.28
C HIS A 128 -6.86 -0.95 -10.35
N CYS A 129 -7.23 -2.20 -10.08
CA CYS A 129 -7.30 -3.27 -11.07
C CYS A 129 -8.65 -3.97 -10.95
N TYR A 130 -8.78 -5.27 -11.25
CA TYR A 130 -10.06 -5.96 -11.11
C TYR A 130 -10.41 -6.18 -9.63
N HIS A 131 -9.57 -6.93 -8.89
CA HIS A 131 -9.78 -7.22 -7.47
C HIS A 131 -9.09 -6.24 -6.50
N GLY A 132 -8.30 -5.30 -7.00
CA GLY A 132 -7.50 -4.42 -6.13
C GLY A 132 -6.32 -5.11 -5.43
N ALA A 133 -6.01 -6.37 -5.72
CA ALA A 133 -4.99 -7.15 -5.04
C ALA A 133 -3.64 -7.15 -5.77
N ASP A 134 -3.50 -7.87 -6.89
CA ASP A 134 -2.21 -8.16 -7.52
C ASP A 134 -1.49 -6.91 -8.06
N ARG A 135 -1.98 -6.37 -9.20
CA ARG A 135 -1.37 -5.19 -9.86
C ARG A 135 -1.42 -3.95 -8.98
N THR A 136 -2.55 -3.74 -8.33
CA THR A 136 -2.76 -2.61 -7.42
C THR A 136 -1.89 -2.76 -6.18
N GLY A 137 -1.80 -3.97 -5.61
CA GLY A 137 -0.92 -4.27 -4.47
C GLY A 137 0.55 -4.06 -4.81
N LEU A 138 1.01 -4.54 -5.98
CA LEU A 138 2.38 -4.30 -6.46
C LEU A 138 2.68 -2.80 -6.57
N ILE A 139 1.84 -2.03 -7.24
CA ILE A 139 2.07 -0.58 -7.45
C ILE A 139 2.02 0.17 -6.12
N SER A 140 1.05 -0.12 -5.22
CA SER A 140 0.96 0.52 -3.91
C SER A 140 2.11 0.16 -2.98
N GLY A 141 2.67 -1.06 -3.09
CA GLY A 141 3.82 -1.49 -2.30
C GLY A 141 5.16 -0.93 -2.82
N MET A 142 5.20 -0.45 -4.06
CA MET A 142 6.37 0.17 -4.67
C MET A 142 6.35 1.71 -4.61
N TYR A 143 5.19 2.29 -4.27
CA TYR A 143 4.99 3.72 -4.02
C TYR A 143 5.55 4.11 -2.66
#